data_2723622a48c78bae6b6271b6a27ea986
#
_entry.id   2723622a48c78bae6b6271b6a27ea986
#
_cell.length_a   1.000
_cell.length_b   1.000
_cell.length_c   1.000
_cell.angle_alpha   90.00
_cell.angle_beta   90.00
_cell.angle_gamma   90.00
#
_symmetry.space_group_name_H-M   'P 1'
#
loop_
_entity.id
_entity.type
_entity.pdbx_description
1 polymer ?
#
loop_
_entity_poly.entity_id
_entity_poly.type
_entity_poly.pdbx_seq_one_letter_code
_entity_poly.pdbx_strand_id
1 'polypeptide(L)'
;LYSSAASDVYKRQVVLLLFTGRPLVLTEEAVNIPSILNVWFGGSEAGDAIADVLFGKVNPSGKLTTSFPRSVGQLPLYYNSHNTSRPDPDKNVFNRYTSNYLEDSNEPLYPFGYGLSYTHFQYDNMVLSSNVLKKGEKLTVSVIVTNKGNYDGCEVVQLYLHDIYADVVRPVKELKDFKRIFLKKGES
;
A
#
# COMPACT_ATOMS: atom_id res chain seq x y z
N LEU A 1 17.41 8.58 -14.08
CA LEU A 1 17.46 8.71 -15.54
C LEU A 1 16.22 9.45 -16.01
N TYR A 2 16.35 10.74 -16.14
CA TYR A 2 15.28 11.56 -16.71
C TYR A 2 15.31 11.43 -18.24
N SER A 3 14.17 11.10 -18.81
CA SER A 3 13.96 11.13 -20.25
C SER A 3 14.14 12.55 -20.76
N SER A 4 14.84 12.65 -21.85
CA SER A 4 15.27 13.85 -22.55
C SER A 4 14.15 14.83 -22.94
N ALA A 5 14.54 16.00 -23.37
CA ALA A 5 13.73 17.16 -23.81
C ALA A 5 12.51 16.86 -24.73
N ALA A 6 12.40 15.68 -25.33
CA ALA A 6 11.23 15.30 -26.12
C ALA A 6 9.94 15.15 -25.31
N SER A 7 10.02 14.79 -24.02
CA SER A 7 8.86 14.70 -23.14
C SER A 7 8.31 16.07 -22.74
N ASP A 8 9.13 17.12 -22.86
CA ASP A 8 8.79 18.47 -22.42
C ASP A 8 7.89 19.21 -23.42
N VAL A 9 7.99 18.88 -24.70
CA VAL A 9 7.22 19.53 -25.78
C VAL A 9 5.80 18.95 -25.91
N TYR A 10 5.58 17.69 -25.48
CA TYR A 10 4.29 16.98 -25.62
C TYR A 10 3.72 16.48 -24.30
N LYS A 11 3.97 17.13 -23.20
CA LYS A 11 3.63 16.82 -21.78
C LYS A 11 2.21 16.36 -21.50
N ARG A 12 1.70 15.36 -22.17
CA ARG A 12 0.32 14.99 -21.89
C ARG A 12 0.18 13.82 -20.92
N GLN A 13 1.11 12.89 -20.94
CA GLN A 13 1.04 11.74 -20.01
C GLN A 13 2.43 11.14 -19.82
N VAL A 14 2.94 11.15 -18.60
CA VAL A 14 4.16 10.47 -18.23
C VAL A 14 3.80 9.32 -17.28
N VAL A 15 4.31 8.13 -17.55
CA VAL A 15 4.26 6.99 -16.66
C VAL A 15 5.69 6.63 -16.27
N LEU A 16 5.96 6.62 -14.97
CA LEU A 16 7.26 6.21 -14.44
C LEU A 16 7.27 4.71 -14.18
N LEU A 17 8.19 3.99 -14.83
CA LEU A 17 8.44 2.57 -14.58
C LEU A 17 9.67 2.43 -13.70
N LEU A 18 9.51 1.82 -12.52
CA LEU A 18 10.58 1.63 -11.55
C LEU A 18 11.09 0.19 -11.58
N PHE A 19 12.31 0.01 -12.02
CA PHE A 19 13.07 -1.25 -11.91
C PHE A 19 14.04 -1.10 -10.73
N THR A 20 13.66 -1.59 -9.58
CA THR A 20 14.45 -1.42 -8.36
C THR A 20 14.34 -2.64 -7.44
N GLY A 21 15.40 -2.91 -6.69
CA GLY A 21 15.42 -3.98 -5.68
C GLY A 21 15.15 -3.48 -4.26
N ARG A 22 14.84 -2.18 -4.09
CA ARG A 22 14.59 -1.57 -2.78
C ARG A 22 13.64 -0.39 -2.92
N PRO A 23 12.95 0.03 -1.83
CA PRO A 23 12.21 1.27 -1.80
C PRO A 23 13.09 2.47 -2.10
N LEU A 24 12.57 3.41 -2.86
CA LEU A 24 13.22 4.67 -3.19
C LEU A 24 12.46 5.84 -2.55
N VAL A 25 13.15 6.96 -2.35
CA VAL A 25 12.51 8.23 -2.06
C VAL A 25 11.96 8.77 -3.38
N LEU A 26 10.65 8.94 -3.47
CA LEU A 26 9.91 9.33 -4.68
C LEU A 26 9.01 10.54 -4.43
N THR A 27 9.35 11.37 -3.47
CA THR A 27 8.48 12.47 -3.03
C THR A 27 8.23 13.49 -4.14
N GLU A 28 9.26 13.81 -4.91
CA GLU A 28 9.14 14.72 -6.06
C GLU A 28 8.38 14.07 -7.22
N GLU A 29 8.69 12.81 -7.52
CA GLU A 29 8.03 12.06 -8.59
C GLU A 29 6.54 11.84 -8.29
N ALA A 30 6.20 11.58 -7.04
CA ALA A 30 4.81 11.39 -6.61
C ALA A 30 3.94 12.63 -6.80
N VAL A 31 4.53 13.83 -6.76
CA VAL A 31 3.83 15.09 -7.00
C VAL A 31 3.75 15.42 -8.49
N ASN A 32 4.81 15.14 -9.24
CA ASN A 32 4.97 15.62 -10.62
C ASN A 32 4.53 14.58 -11.66
N ILE A 33 4.50 13.30 -11.33
CA ILE A 33 4.22 12.20 -12.26
C ILE A 33 2.88 11.54 -11.89
N PRO A 34 1.88 11.57 -12.76
CA PRO A 34 0.54 11.11 -12.46
C PRO A 34 0.43 9.59 -12.30
N SER A 35 1.37 8.81 -12.84
CA SER A 35 1.34 7.36 -12.79
C SER A 35 2.73 6.78 -12.55
N ILE A 36 2.85 5.95 -11.51
CA ILE A 36 4.09 5.24 -11.16
C ILE A 36 3.79 3.74 -11.10
N LEU A 37 4.50 2.95 -11.89
CA LEU A 37 4.44 1.49 -11.87
C LEU A 37 5.75 0.94 -11.31
N ASN A 38 5.70 0.35 -10.12
CA ASN A 38 6.85 -0.33 -9.54
C ASN A 38 6.91 -1.78 -10.01
N VAL A 39 7.90 -2.09 -10.83
CA VAL A 39 8.07 -3.39 -11.48
C VAL A 39 8.94 -4.34 -10.67
N TRP A 40 9.76 -3.81 -9.77
CA TRP A 40 10.81 -4.54 -9.07
C TRP A 40 11.78 -5.20 -10.08
N PHE A 41 12.08 -6.48 -9.90
CA PHE A 41 12.84 -7.29 -10.84
C PHE A 41 11.90 -8.14 -11.68
N GLY A 42 11.67 -7.74 -12.91
CA GLY A 42 10.93 -8.53 -13.88
C GLY A 42 11.77 -9.69 -14.43
N GLY A 43 11.13 -10.79 -14.81
CA GLY A 43 11.75 -11.89 -15.55
C GLY A 43 11.82 -11.60 -17.06
N SER A 44 12.04 -12.66 -17.83
CA SER A 44 12.15 -12.58 -19.31
C SER A 44 10.92 -11.97 -19.97
N GLU A 45 9.72 -12.21 -19.43
CA GLU A 45 8.44 -11.73 -19.96
C GLU A 45 8.02 -10.36 -19.38
N ALA A 46 8.93 -9.66 -18.69
CA ALA A 46 8.60 -8.40 -18.04
C ALA A 46 8.09 -7.33 -19.00
N GLY A 47 8.64 -7.27 -20.22
CA GLY A 47 8.22 -6.32 -21.25
C GLY A 47 6.76 -6.49 -21.63
N ASP A 48 6.34 -7.70 -21.91
CA ASP A 48 4.95 -8.00 -22.27
C ASP A 48 3.99 -7.76 -21.11
N ALA A 49 4.37 -8.17 -19.90
CA ALA A 49 3.57 -7.94 -18.70
C ALA A 49 3.38 -6.44 -18.39
N ILE A 50 4.43 -5.64 -18.55
CA ILE A 50 4.37 -4.18 -18.39
C ILE A 50 3.45 -3.57 -19.45
N ALA A 51 3.59 -3.97 -20.71
CA ALA A 51 2.74 -3.50 -21.80
C ALA A 51 1.28 -3.85 -21.57
N ASP A 52 0.98 -5.08 -21.14
CA ASP A 52 -0.37 -5.52 -20.83
C ASP A 52 -1.03 -4.68 -19.72
N VAL A 53 -0.26 -4.28 -18.70
CA VAL A 53 -0.74 -3.37 -17.66
C VAL A 53 -0.91 -1.96 -18.22
N LEU A 54 0.10 -1.39 -18.85
CA LEU A 54 0.08 0.01 -19.32
C LEU A 54 -1.05 0.28 -20.33
N PHE A 55 -1.34 -0.67 -21.20
CA PHE A 55 -2.40 -0.56 -22.19
C PHE A 55 -3.75 -1.11 -21.74
N GLY A 56 -3.88 -1.46 -20.45
CA GLY A 56 -5.15 -1.84 -19.83
C GLY A 56 -5.67 -3.23 -20.21
N LYS A 57 -4.85 -4.08 -20.82
CA LYS A 57 -5.20 -5.48 -21.10
C LYS A 57 -5.27 -6.30 -19.80
N VAL A 58 -4.44 -5.95 -18.82
CA VAL A 58 -4.43 -6.53 -17.48
C VAL A 58 -4.61 -5.43 -16.44
N ASN A 59 -5.57 -5.60 -15.54
CA ASN A 59 -5.77 -4.70 -14.41
C ASN A 59 -4.75 -5.03 -13.30
N PRO A 60 -3.91 -4.07 -12.86
CA PRO A 60 -2.92 -4.32 -11.81
C PRO A 60 -3.60 -4.64 -10.47
N SER A 61 -3.04 -5.59 -9.75
CA SER A 61 -3.53 -5.99 -8.42
C SER A 61 -2.43 -6.11 -7.37
N GLY A 62 -1.18 -5.88 -7.77
CA GLY A 62 -0.02 -5.96 -6.88
C GLY A 62 -0.09 -4.95 -5.75
N LYS A 63 0.30 -5.38 -4.55
CA LYS A 63 0.43 -4.51 -3.38
C LYS A 63 1.89 -4.45 -2.95
N LEU A 64 2.32 -3.30 -2.45
CA LEU A 64 3.69 -3.11 -1.98
C LEU A 64 4.00 -4.03 -0.79
N THR A 65 5.10 -4.73 -0.87
CA THR A 65 5.60 -5.62 0.19
C THR A 65 6.56 -4.93 1.15
N THR A 66 6.77 -3.64 0.96
CA THR A 66 7.57 -2.77 1.83
C THR A 66 7.06 -1.34 1.73
N SER A 67 7.28 -0.54 2.77
CA SER A 67 6.92 0.88 2.77
C SER A 67 7.96 1.70 2.00
N PHE A 68 7.51 2.70 1.25
CA PHE A 68 8.37 3.68 0.58
C PHE A 68 8.50 4.93 1.46
N PRO A 69 9.72 5.37 1.79
CA PRO A 69 9.95 6.53 2.64
C PRO A 69 9.69 7.84 1.89
N ARG A 70 9.41 8.90 2.65
CA ARG A 70 9.39 10.28 2.14
C ARG A 70 10.79 10.84 2.00
N SER A 71 11.66 10.50 2.95
CA SER A 71 13.07 10.89 2.96
C SER A 71 13.93 9.76 3.50
N VAL A 72 15.23 9.82 3.23
CA VAL A 72 16.21 8.87 3.78
C VAL A 72 16.22 8.91 5.32
N GLY A 73 15.90 10.06 5.90
CA GLY A 73 15.84 10.23 7.36
C GLY A 73 14.77 9.40 8.06
N GLN A 74 13.77 8.88 7.33
CA GLN A 74 12.75 7.99 7.90
C GLN A 74 13.23 6.54 8.09
N LEU A 75 14.39 6.16 7.54
CA LEU A 75 14.87 4.79 7.63
C LEU A 75 15.50 4.47 8.99
N PRO A 76 15.25 3.28 9.57
CA PRO A 76 14.45 2.17 9.07
C PRO A 76 12.93 2.41 9.23
N LEU A 77 12.14 2.00 8.23
CA LEU A 77 10.69 2.23 8.16
C LEU A 77 9.93 0.89 8.13
N TYR A 78 9.34 0.52 9.25
CA TYR A 78 8.61 -0.74 9.40
C TYR A 78 7.11 -0.48 9.51
N TYR A 79 6.28 -1.20 8.70
CA TYR A 79 4.82 -1.12 8.78
C TYR A 79 4.28 -1.62 10.13
N ASN A 80 5.00 -2.55 10.75
CA ASN A 80 4.69 -3.18 12.04
C ASN A 80 5.57 -2.63 13.16
N SER A 81 5.92 -1.36 13.11
CA SER A 81 6.68 -0.68 14.17
C SER A 81 5.98 -0.79 15.52
N HIS A 82 6.74 -0.65 16.58
CA HIS A 82 6.19 -0.54 17.93
C HIS A 82 5.83 0.91 18.26
N ASN A 83 4.80 1.09 19.07
CA ASN A 83 4.49 2.42 19.62
C ASN A 83 5.67 2.91 20.47
N THR A 84 5.92 4.20 20.36
CA THR A 84 6.82 4.91 21.28
C THR A 84 6.08 5.26 22.57
N SER A 85 6.82 5.72 23.59
CA SER A 85 6.19 6.17 24.84
C SER A 85 5.30 7.42 24.66
N ARG A 86 5.48 8.16 23.58
CA ARG A 86 4.72 9.37 23.24
C ARG A 86 4.31 9.35 21.78
N PRO A 87 3.38 8.45 21.40
CA PRO A 87 2.91 8.39 20.02
C PRO A 87 2.24 9.71 19.65
N ASP A 88 2.43 10.11 18.41
CA ASP A 88 1.78 11.30 17.87
C ASP A 88 0.36 10.93 17.39
N PRO A 89 -0.69 11.52 17.96
CA PRO A 89 -2.06 11.28 17.52
C PRO A 89 -2.36 11.95 16.19
N ASP A 90 -1.72 13.08 15.90
CA ASP A 90 -1.84 13.81 14.64
C ASP A 90 -0.52 13.82 13.88
N LYS A 91 -0.35 12.82 13.05
CA LYS A 91 0.88 12.55 12.30
C LYS A 91 1.26 13.63 11.27
N ASN A 92 0.44 14.65 11.11
CA ASN A 92 0.64 15.74 10.16
C ASN A 92 0.99 17.07 10.83
N VAL A 93 0.89 17.17 12.16
CA VAL A 93 1.16 18.40 12.90
C VAL A 93 2.34 18.17 13.85
N PHE A 94 3.41 18.91 13.64
CA PHE A 94 4.58 18.85 14.52
C PHE A 94 4.20 19.17 15.97
N ASN A 95 4.52 18.26 16.89
CA ASN A 95 4.39 18.45 18.32
C ASN A 95 5.70 18.08 19.02
N ARG A 96 6.35 19.07 19.62
CA ARG A 96 7.66 18.90 20.31
C ARG A 96 7.66 17.88 21.46
N TYR A 97 6.49 17.47 21.93
CA TYR A 97 6.34 16.54 23.04
C TYR A 97 6.00 15.12 22.62
N THR A 98 5.82 14.88 21.33
CA THR A 98 5.54 13.58 20.74
C THR A 98 6.69 13.07 19.90
N SER A 99 6.69 11.77 19.59
CA SER A 99 7.71 11.16 18.74
C SER A 99 7.35 11.42 17.29
N ASN A 100 8.02 12.37 16.66
CA ASN A 100 7.82 12.74 15.27
C ASN A 100 9.12 13.14 14.59
N TYR A 101 9.12 13.15 13.27
CA TYR A 101 10.17 13.75 12.46
C TYR A 101 10.01 15.28 12.47
N LEU A 102 11.11 16.00 12.31
CA LEU A 102 11.08 17.47 12.34
C LEU A 102 10.56 18.08 11.05
N GLU A 103 10.89 17.46 9.91
CA GLU A 103 10.64 18.02 8.59
C GLU A 103 9.69 17.14 7.75
N ASP A 104 9.42 15.92 8.21
CA ASP A 104 8.59 14.94 7.51
C ASP A 104 7.41 14.46 8.35
N SER A 105 6.38 13.99 7.69
CA SER A 105 5.30 13.23 8.33
C SER A 105 5.84 11.90 8.90
N ASN A 106 5.24 11.41 9.97
CA ASN A 106 5.49 10.07 10.49
C ASN A 106 4.96 8.95 9.56
N GLU A 107 4.08 9.30 8.61
CA GLU A 107 3.57 8.34 7.64
C GLU A 107 4.54 8.16 6.47
N PRO A 108 4.67 6.94 5.93
CA PRO A 108 5.43 6.70 4.71
C PRO A 108 4.81 7.43 3.50
N LEU A 109 5.58 7.57 2.43
CA LEU A 109 5.05 8.05 1.15
C LEU A 109 4.01 7.06 0.60
N TYR A 110 4.39 5.79 0.54
CA TYR A 110 3.48 4.68 0.23
C TYR A 110 3.64 3.58 1.29
N PRO A 111 2.58 3.22 2.01
CA PRO A 111 2.67 2.21 3.06
C PRO A 111 2.77 0.78 2.49
N PHE A 112 3.26 -0.15 3.29
CA PHE A 112 3.13 -1.58 3.05
C PHE A 112 1.67 -1.95 2.76
N GLY A 113 1.45 -2.79 1.77
CA GLY A 113 0.11 -3.21 1.37
C GLY A 113 -0.60 -2.23 0.42
N TYR A 114 0.00 -1.07 0.11
CA TYR A 114 -0.55 -0.11 -0.83
C TYR A 114 -0.45 -0.61 -2.28
N GLY A 115 -1.44 -0.28 -3.08
CA GLY A 115 -1.47 -0.53 -4.52
C GLY A 115 -2.82 -0.16 -5.12
N LEU A 116 -2.79 0.51 -6.27
CA LEU A 116 -3.97 0.96 -6.99
C LEU A 116 -4.43 -0.09 -8.01
N SER A 117 -5.67 0.06 -8.46
CA SER A 117 -6.30 -0.74 -9.50
C SER A 117 -6.99 0.20 -10.49
N TYR A 118 -7.27 -0.26 -11.71
CA TYR A 118 -8.11 0.47 -12.67
C TYR A 118 -9.60 0.40 -12.35
N THR A 119 -9.98 -0.41 -11.35
CA THR A 119 -11.33 -0.48 -10.80
C THR A 119 -11.34 -0.08 -9.33
N HIS A 120 -12.51 -0.01 -8.73
CA HIS A 120 -12.69 0.37 -7.33
C HIS A 120 -13.36 -0.76 -6.56
N PHE A 121 -12.76 -1.17 -5.43
CA PHE A 121 -13.31 -2.17 -4.53
C PHE A 121 -13.84 -1.52 -3.26
N GLN A 122 -15.05 -1.88 -2.89
CA GLN A 122 -15.70 -1.45 -1.66
C GLN A 122 -15.75 -2.61 -0.67
N TYR A 123 -15.45 -2.31 0.59
CA TYR A 123 -15.47 -3.27 1.70
C TYR A 123 -16.62 -2.93 2.61
N ASP A 124 -17.51 -3.89 2.84
CA ASP A 124 -18.72 -3.73 3.65
C ASP A 124 -18.89 -4.88 4.63
N ASN A 125 -19.68 -4.66 5.69
CA ASN A 125 -20.19 -5.68 6.60
C ASN A 125 -19.10 -6.63 7.15
N MET A 126 -18.05 -6.06 7.75
CA MET A 126 -17.10 -6.88 8.50
C MET A 126 -17.77 -7.49 9.73
N VAL A 127 -17.74 -8.81 9.82
CA VAL A 127 -18.35 -9.60 10.91
C VAL A 127 -17.32 -10.51 11.53
N LEU A 128 -17.29 -10.54 12.86
CA LEU A 128 -16.49 -11.46 13.65
C LEU A 128 -17.38 -12.59 14.16
N SER A 129 -16.89 -13.83 14.13
CA SER A 129 -17.64 -14.99 14.68
C SER A 129 -17.84 -14.90 16.19
N SER A 130 -17.02 -14.13 16.90
CA SER A 130 -17.11 -13.87 18.34
C SER A 130 -16.40 -12.58 18.71
N ASN A 131 -16.88 -11.88 19.73
CA ASN A 131 -16.19 -10.73 20.32
C ASN A 131 -15.19 -11.13 21.41
N VAL A 132 -15.14 -12.42 21.76
CA VAL A 132 -14.20 -12.98 22.74
C VAL A 132 -13.52 -14.17 22.13
N LEU A 133 -12.21 -14.19 22.17
CA LEU A 133 -11.37 -15.29 21.69
C LEU A 133 -10.55 -15.85 22.85
N LYS A 134 -10.79 -17.10 23.23
CA LYS A 134 -9.98 -17.78 24.24
C LYS A 134 -8.74 -18.42 23.63
N LYS A 135 -7.74 -18.64 24.46
CA LYS A 135 -6.49 -19.29 24.02
C LYS A 135 -6.79 -20.65 23.40
N GLY A 136 -6.30 -20.84 22.17
CA GLY A 136 -6.51 -22.07 21.40
C GLY A 136 -7.75 -22.11 20.52
N GLU A 137 -8.65 -21.13 20.62
CA GLU A 137 -9.81 -20.98 19.73
C GLU A 137 -9.43 -20.29 18.42
N LYS A 138 -10.28 -20.44 17.42
CA LYS A 138 -10.18 -19.76 16.11
C LYS A 138 -11.25 -18.68 15.99
N LEU A 139 -10.86 -17.53 15.49
CA LEU A 139 -11.75 -16.45 15.13
C LEU A 139 -11.93 -16.43 13.61
N THR A 140 -13.18 -16.45 13.15
CA THR A 140 -13.49 -16.22 11.74
C THR A 140 -13.87 -14.76 11.54
N VAL A 141 -13.21 -14.13 10.58
CA VAL A 141 -13.51 -12.78 10.12
C VAL A 141 -14.10 -12.87 8.72
N SER A 142 -15.27 -12.28 8.51
CA SER A 142 -15.95 -12.23 7.21
C SER A 142 -16.13 -10.80 6.79
N VAL A 143 -15.97 -10.53 5.50
CA VAL A 143 -16.16 -9.20 4.90
C VAL A 143 -16.75 -9.38 3.50
N ILE A 144 -17.63 -8.47 3.09
CA ILE A 144 -18.14 -8.41 1.73
C ILE A 144 -17.24 -7.45 0.95
N VAL A 145 -16.73 -7.92 -0.19
CA VAL A 145 -15.93 -7.10 -1.10
C VAL A 145 -16.67 -7.01 -2.43
N THR A 146 -16.98 -5.80 -2.87
CA THR A 146 -17.73 -5.54 -4.10
C THR A 146 -16.87 -4.74 -5.07
N ASN A 147 -16.82 -5.16 -6.32
CA ASN A 147 -16.22 -4.37 -7.40
C ASN A 147 -17.22 -3.31 -7.87
N LYS A 148 -17.08 -2.07 -7.40
CA LYS A 148 -17.93 -0.93 -7.76
C LYS A 148 -17.45 -0.16 -8.99
N GLY A 149 -16.28 -0.50 -9.52
CA GLY A 149 -15.71 0.20 -10.68
C GLY A 149 -16.22 -0.37 -12.02
N ASN A 150 -15.54 0.05 -13.08
CA ASN A 150 -15.98 -0.23 -14.45
C ASN A 150 -15.26 -1.38 -15.13
N TYR A 151 -14.25 -1.97 -14.49
CA TYR A 151 -13.42 -3.02 -15.05
C TYR A 151 -13.40 -4.24 -14.13
N ASP A 152 -13.27 -5.42 -14.71
CA ASP A 152 -12.95 -6.63 -13.96
C ASP A 152 -11.56 -6.48 -13.32
N GLY A 153 -11.37 -7.09 -12.16
CA GLY A 153 -10.07 -6.99 -11.51
C GLY A 153 -9.88 -7.94 -10.33
N CYS A 154 -8.64 -8.05 -9.93
CA CYS A 154 -8.29 -8.74 -8.70
C CYS A 154 -8.05 -7.74 -7.57
N GLU A 155 -8.53 -8.07 -6.39
CA GLU A 155 -8.17 -7.38 -5.16
C GLU A 155 -7.38 -8.31 -4.24
N VAL A 156 -6.42 -7.75 -3.52
CA VAL A 156 -5.72 -8.44 -2.44
C VAL A 156 -6.27 -7.95 -1.11
N VAL A 157 -7.22 -8.69 -0.59
CA VAL A 157 -7.82 -8.46 0.73
C VAL A 157 -6.77 -8.77 1.78
N GLN A 158 -6.56 -7.86 2.72
CA GLN A 158 -5.53 -7.97 3.76
C GLN A 158 -6.17 -7.86 5.14
N LEU A 159 -5.84 -8.79 6.04
CA LEU A 159 -6.31 -8.80 7.41
C LEU A 159 -5.18 -8.39 8.35
N TYR A 160 -5.37 -7.27 9.03
CA TYR A 160 -4.44 -6.77 10.03
C TYR A 160 -5.04 -6.89 11.43
N LEU A 161 -4.19 -7.20 12.39
CA LEU A 161 -4.50 -7.22 13.82
C LEU A 161 -3.70 -6.13 14.53
N HIS A 162 -4.38 -5.39 15.40
CA HIS A 162 -3.77 -4.50 16.37
C HIS A 162 -4.14 -4.96 17.78
N ASP A 163 -3.14 -5.32 18.58
CA ASP A 163 -3.32 -5.63 20.00
C ASP A 163 -3.14 -4.34 20.81
N ILE A 164 -4.25 -3.84 21.35
CA ILE A 164 -4.29 -2.54 22.02
C ILE A 164 -3.67 -2.61 23.42
N TYR A 165 -3.91 -3.73 24.12
CA TYR A 165 -3.43 -3.97 25.47
C TYR A 165 -2.83 -5.37 25.57
N ALA A 166 -1.52 -5.43 25.82
CA ALA A 166 -0.79 -6.68 25.97
C ALA A 166 0.21 -6.58 27.12
N ASP A 167 0.59 -7.73 27.69
CA ASP A 167 1.60 -7.82 28.76
C ASP A 167 3.01 -7.41 28.27
N VAL A 168 3.22 -7.43 26.97
CA VAL A 168 4.47 -7.04 26.33
C VAL A 168 4.18 -6.10 25.16
N VAL A 169 5.17 -5.30 24.77
CA VAL A 169 5.03 -4.39 23.63
C VAL A 169 4.72 -5.19 22.36
N ARG A 170 3.64 -4.79 21.69
CA ARG A 170 3.20 -5.38 20.41
C ARG A 170 3.30 -4.35 19.28
N PRO A 171 3.46 -4.82 18.03
CA PRO A 171 3.42 -3.93 16.87
C PRO A 171 2.10 -3.18 16.75
N VAL A 172 2.15 -1.97 16.17
CA VAL A 172 0.95 -1.15 15.92
C VAL A 172 -0.06 -1.84 15.01
N LYS A 173 0.40 -2.75 14.17
CA LYS A 173 -0.43 -3.65 13.34
C LYS A 173 0.41 -4.79 12.80
N GLU A 174 -0.21 -5.93 12.61
CA GLU A 174 0.43 -7.12 12.04
C GLU A 174 -0.47 -7.71 10.96
N LEU A 175 0.08 -7.95 9.78
CA LEU A 175 -0.60 -8.71 8.73
C LEU A 175 -0.75 -10.17 9.19
N LYS A 176 -1.97 -10.64 9.36
CA LYS A 176 -2.26 -12.01 9.82
C LYS A 176 -2.68 -12.92 8.68
N ASP A 177 -3.35 -12.37 7.68
CA ASP A 177 -3.76 -13.15 6.50
C ASP A 177 -3.97 -12.22 5.31
N PHE A 178 -3.93 -12.77 4.10
CA PHE A 178 -4.32 -12.08 2.88
C PHE A 178 -4.85 -13.06 1.85
N LYS A 179 -5.75 -12.58 1.00
CA LYS A 179 -6.33 -13.39 -0.07
C LYS A 179 -6.50 -12.56 -1.34
N ARG A 180 -6.00 -13.07 -2.45
CA ARG A 180 -6.27 -12.50 -3.77
C ARG A 180 -7.58 -13.08 -4.31
N ILE A 181 -8.54 -12.21 -4.62
CA ILE A 181 -9.84 -12.57 -5.19
C ILE A 181 -10.02 -11.87 -6.53
N PHE A 182 -10.67 -12.53 -7.47
CA PHE A 182 -11.08 -11.94 -8.75
C PHE A 182 -12.57 -11.61 -8.68
N LEU A 183 -12.93 -10.39 -9.07
CA LEU A 183 -14.32 -9.93 -9.13
C LEU A 183 -14.58 -9.25 -10.47
N LYS A 184 -15.65 -9.67 -11.13
CA LYS A 184 -16.18 -8.98 -12.30
C LYS A 184 -16.76 -7.63 -11.88
N LYS A 185 -16.94 -6.74 -12.85
CA LYS A 185 -17.68 -5.48 -12.62
C LYS A 185 -19.05 -5.77 -11.98
N GLY A 186 -19.31 -5.15 -10.81
CA GLY A 186 -20.55 -5.28 -10.06
C GLY A 186 -20.67 -6.54 -9.20
N GLU A 187 -19.69 -7.45 -9.24
CA GLU A 187 -19.68 -8.69 -8.45
C GLU A 187 -19.24 -8.45 -7.00
N SER A 188 -19.74 -9.29 -6.08
CA SER A 188 -19.38 -9.30 -4.66
C SER A 188 -19.02 -10.70 -4.21
#